data_64974ab4051abb2716e7ff336c571774
#
_entry.id   64974ab4051abb2716e7ff336c571774
#
_cell.length_a   1.000
_cell.length_b   1.000
_cell.length_c   1.000
_cell.angle_alpha   90.00
_cell.angle_beta   90.00
_cell.angle_gamma   90.00
#
_symmetry.space_group_name_H-M   'P 1'
#
loop_
_entity.id
_entity.type
_entity.pdbx_description
1 polymer ?
#
loop_
_entity_poly.entity_id
_entity_poly.type
_entity_poly.pdbx_seq_one_letter_code
_entity_poly.pdbx_strand_id
1 'polypeptide(L)'
;MRLRTAVIGMIALAVLAGCGGYTASGPYGGGGGGGGGGGDGGPIGSVTVGNNGRIVFISAHNSTANPAVDTVAVGATVTWTWTNNQGVSHSVQSQGSTAFASSPIMGGNGQTYAVMFSTPGTYQYDCAVHGTAMTGTIVVR
;
A
#
# COMPACT_ATOMS: atom_id res chain seq x y z
N MET A 1 -16.04 -48.95 -27.33
CA MET A 1 -16.77 -48.55 -28.53
C MET A 1 -18.01 -47.76 -28.13
N ARG A 2 -17.93 -46.44 -28.13
CA ARG A 2 -19.02 -45.46 -28.36
C ARG A 2 -18.43 -44.05 -28.38
N LEU A 3 -18.33 -43.56 -29.57
CA LEU A 3 -18.03 -42.19 -29.98
C LEU A 3 -19.21 -41.28 -29.59
N ARG A 4 -18.99 -40.09 -29.01
CA ARG A 4 -19.95 -38.98 -28.98
C ARG A 4 -19.20 -37.65 -29.17
N THR A 5 -19.15 -37.27 -30.38
CA THR A 5 -19.59 -36.09 -31.12
C THR A 5 -19.41 -34.73 -30.40
N ALA A 6 -18.56 -33.91 -31.00
CA ALA A 6 -18.34 -32.50 -30.77
C ALA A 6 -19.59 -31.67 -31.13
N VAL A 7 -19.80 -30.61 -30.33
CA VAL A 7 -20.64 -29.47 -30.77
C VAL A 7 -19.79 -28.22 -30.65
N ILE A 8 -19.46 -27.68 -31.79
CA ILE A 8 -18.84 -26.38 -32.02
C ILE A 8 -19.95 -25.34 -31.95
N GLY A 9 -19.91 -24.47 -30.99
CA GLY A 9 -20.75 -23.28 -30.89
C GLY A 9 -19.96 -22.04 -31.24
N MET A 10 -20.09 -21.56 -32.47
CA MET A 10 -19.70 -20.21 -32.90
C MET A 10 -20.63 -19.20 -32.23
N ILE A 11 -20.10 -18.19 -31.56
CA ILE A 11 -20.84 -16.99 -31.23
C ILE A 11 -20.07 -15.75 -31.72
N ALA A 12 -20.83 -14.96 -32.45
CA ALA A 12 -20.45 -13.86 -33.29
C ALA A 12 -19.87 -12.65 -32.54
N LEU A 13 -18.91 -12.03 -33.19
CA LEU A 13 -18.30 -10.74 -32.92
C LEU A 13 -19.30 -9.61 -33.23
N ALA A 14 -19.66 -8.78 -32.26
CA ALA A 14 -20.34 -7.51 -32.51
C ALA A 14 -19.36 -6.37 -32.28
N VAL A 15 -18.90 -5.76 -33.35
CA VAL A 15 -18.15 -4.50 -33.38
C VAL A 15 -19.16 -3.37 -33.34
N LEU A 16 -19.10 -2.54 -32.31
CA LEU A 16 -19.77 -1.24 -32.30
C LEU A 16 -18.69 -0.15 -32.39
N ALA A 17 -18.58 0.39 -33.60
CA ALA A 17 -17.88 1.63 -33.85
C ALA A 17 -18.77 2.79 -33.41
N GLY A 18 -18.29 3.60 -32.49
CA GLY A 18 -18.86 4.88 -32.10
C GLY A 18 -17.86 5.99 -32.38
N CYS A 19 -18.07 6.68 -33.50
CA CYS A 19 -17.40 7.92 -33.86
C CYS A 19 -17.87 9.10 -33.00
N GLY A 20 -16.96 10.04 -32.76
CA GLY A 20 -17.40 11.45 -32.73
C GLY A 20 -16.86 12.28 -31.59
N GLY A 21 -16.09 13.28 -31.95
CA GLY A 21 -15.94 14.49 -31.21
C GLY A 21 -14.53 15.00 -30.97
N TYR A 22 -13.88 15.49 -32.00
CA TYR A 22 -12.78 16.45 -31.83
C TYR A 22 -13.38 17.82 -31.60
N THR A 23 -13.10 18.43 -30.51
CA THR A 23 -13.24 19.90 -30.41
C THR A 23 -11.87 20.51 -30.54
N ALA A 24 -11.80 21.39 -31.52
CA ALA A 24 -10.63 22.16 -31.91
C ALA A 24 -10.15 23.07 -30.79
N SER A 25 -8.84 23.20 -30.70
CA SER A 25 -8.06 24.14 -29.95
C SER A 25 -8.35 25.60 -30.35
N GLY A 26 -8.64 26.43 -29.34
CA GLY A 26 -8.50 27.88 -29.41
C GLY A 26 -7.41 28.30 -28.41
N PRO A 27 -6.55 29.26 -28.82
CA PRO A 27 -5.48 29.74 -27.94
C PRO A 27 -5.99 30.95 -27.15
N TYR A 28 -5.36 31.19 -26.00
CA TYR A 28 -5.37 32.34 -25.10
C TYR A 28 -6.14 32.22 -23.79
N GLY A 29 -5.37 32.43 -22.75
CA GLY A 29 -5.80 33.20 -21.60
C GLY A 29 -5.80 32.44 -20.28
N GLY A 30 -4.74 32.65 -19.57
CA GLY A 30 -4.68 33.09 -18.20
C GLY A 30 -5.60 32.42 -17.17
N GLY A 31 -4.99 31.85 -16.16
CA GLY A 31 -5.40 32.02 -14.79
C GLY A 31 -6.63 31.24 -14.38
N GLY A 32 -6.46 30.45 -13.36
CA GLY A 32 -7.58 30.02 -12.55
C GLY A 32 -7.50 28.56 -12.17
N GLY A 33 -7.14 28.35 -10.94
CA GLY A 33 -7.08 27.05 -10.32
C GLY A 33 -8.33 26.22 -10.55
N GLY A 34 -8.18 25.16 -11.33
CA GLY A 34 -9.11 24.07 -11.36
C GLY A 34 -8.89 23.23 -10.11
N GLY A 35 -9.72 23.42 -9.10
CA GLY A 35 -9.84 22.49 -8.01
C GLY A 35 -10.33 21.15 -8.56
N GLY A 36 -9.41 20.29 -8.95
CA GLY A 36 -9.68 18.87 -9.08
C GLY A 36 -9.91 18.35 -7.68
N GLY A 37 -11.13 17.93 -7.37
CA GLY A 37 -11.43 17.15 -6.20
C GLY A 37 -10.71 15.81 -6.30
N GLY A 38 -9.40 15.83 -6.11
CA GLY A 38 -8.65 14.67 -5.73
C GLY A 38 -8.96 14.49 -4.25
N GLY A 39 -9.47 13.33 -3.89
CA GLY A 39 -9.51 12.94 -2.50
C GLY A 39 -8.15 13.26 -1.91
N ASP A 40 -8.15 13.93 -0.76
CA ASP A 40 -6.97 14.20 0.03
C ASP A 40 -6.30 12.89 0.39
N GLY A 41 -5.55 12.36 -0.58
CA GLY A 41 -4.61 11.28 -0.33
C GLY A 41 -3.56 11.85 0.60
N GLY A 42 -3.85 11.81 1.89
CA GLY A 42 -2.83 12.00 2.89
C GLY A 42 -1.66 11.09 2.54
N PRO A 43 -0.45 11.44 3.00
CA PRO A 43 0.74 10.73 2.61
C PRO A 43 0.53 9.23 2.74
N ILE A 44 0.76 8.51 1.63
CA ILE A 44 0.70 7.04 1.63
C ILE A 44 1.79 6.59 2.59
N GLY A 45 1.40 5.92 3.66
CA GLY A 45 2.34 5.43 4.66
C GLY A 45 3.28 4.41 4.00
N SER A 46 4.58 4.63 4.12
CA SER A 46 5.58 3.69 3.63
C SER A 46 6.67 3.51 4.68
N VAL A 47 6.87 2.27 5.09
CA VAL A 47 7.84 1.91 6.13
C VAL A 47 8.83 0.90 5.60
N THR A 48 10.11 1.18 5.76
CA THR A 48 11.18 0.22 5.50
C THR A 48 11.33 -0.71 6.70
N VAL A 49 11.39 -2.01 6.43
CA VAL A 49 11.59 -3.07 7.44
C VAL A 49 12.98 -3.64 7.29
N GLY A 50 13.79 -3.54 8.32
CA GLY A 50 15.22 -3.83 8.27
C GLY A 50 15.96 -2.82 7.40
N ASN A 51 17.24 -2.83 7.44
CA ASN A 51 18.12 -2.10 6.53
C ASN A 51 19.56 -2.55 6.78
N ASN A 52 20.18 -3.19 5.80
CA ASN A 52 21.53 -3.75 5.93
C ASN A 52 21.67 -4.67 7.16
N GLY A 53 20.72 -5.56 7.39
CA GLY A 53 20.70 -6.49 8.52
C GLY A 53 20.37 -5.85 9.87
N ARG A 54 19.96 -4.58 9.90
CA ARG A 54 19.62 -3.86 11.14
C ARG A 54 18.21 -4.20 11.63
N ILE A 55 18.03 -4.22 12.93
CA ILE A 55 16.76 -4.37 13.63
C ILE A 55 16.07 -3.00 13.69
N VAL A 56 15.33 -2.61 12.63
CA VAL A 56 14.78 -1.26 12.51
C VAL A 56 13.53 -1.21 11.62
N PHE A 57 12.54 -0.44 12.04
CA PHE A 57 11.55 0.16 11.16
C PHE A 57 11.96 1.60 10.87
N ILE A 58 11.81 2.04 9.63
CA ILE A 58 12.12 3.42 9.22
C ILE A 58 10.94 3.95 8.41
N SER A 59 10.35 5.08 8.85
CA SER A 59 9.39 5.81 8.04
C SER A 59 10.08 6.37 6.79
N ALA A 60 9.59 6.01 5.62
CA ALA A 60 10.10 6.56 4.36
C ALA A 60 9.70 8.03 4.18
N HIS A 61 8.67 8.50 4.89
CA HIS A 61 8.16 9.85 4.79
C HIS A 61 9.00 10.88 5.58
N ASN A 62 9.41 10.53 6.80
CA ASN A 62 10.07 11.48 7.72
C ASN A 62 11.34 10.95 8.35
N SER A 63 11.78 9.74 7.97
CA SER A 63 12.99 9.08 8.47
C SER A 63 13.01 8.78 9.97
N THR A 64 11.88 8.86 10.67
CA THR A 64 11.82 8.39 12.06
C THR A 64 12.06 6.88 12.12
N ALA A 65 12.76 6.44 13.18
CA ALA A 65 13.14 5.04 13.33
C ALA A 65 13.11 4.60 14.79
N ASN A 66 12.58 3.40 15.03
CA ASN A 66 12.44 2.74 16.33
C ASN A 66 12.08 3.68 17.50
N PRO A 67 10.90 4.33 17.48
CA PRO A 67 9.77 4.02 16.62
C PRO A 67 9.78 4.73 15.26
N ALA A 68 9.40 4.02 14.20
CA ALA A 68 8.98 4.65 12.97
C ALA A 68 7.58 5.24 13.17
N VAL A 69 7.38 6.52 12.89
CA VAL A 69 6.10 7.20 13.10
C VAL A 69 5.59 7.78 11.79
N ASP A 70 4.45 7.30 11.32
CA ASP A 70 3.75 7.83 10.15
C ASP A 70 2.38 8.35 10.51
N THR A 71 1.97 9.46 9.88
CA THR A 71 0.60 9.98 9.94
C THR A 71 -0.03 9.86 8.58
N VAL A 72 -1.21 9.23 8.52
CA VAL A 72 -1.94 8.98 7.27
C VAL A 72 -3.40 9.38 7.40
N ALA A 73 -4.06 9.63 6.27
CA ALA A 73 -5.51 9.89 6.24
C ALA A 73 -6.31 8.60 6.49
N VAL A 74 -7.55 8.76 6.98
CA VAL A 74 -8.52 7.66 7.03
C VAL A 74 -8.72 7.08 5.63
N GLY A 75 -8.69 5.75 5.52
CA GLY A 75 -8.76 5.03 4.24
C GLY A 75 -7.42 4.85 3.54
N ALA A 76 -6.34 5.43 4.06
CA ALA A 76 -5.01 5.24 3.49
C ALA A 76 -4.48 3.82 3.71
N THR A 77 -3.67 3.36 2.77
CA THR A 77 -2.93 2.10 2.88
C THR A 77 -1.50 2.39 3.31
N VAL A 78 -1.04 1.71 4.35
CA VAL A 78 0.37 1.71 4.77
C VAL A 78 1.03 0.45 4.26
N THR A 79 2.20 0.60 3.64
CA THR A 79 2.98 -0.52 3.11
C THR A 79 4.33 -0.62 3.82
N TRP A 80 4.61 -1.78 4.38
CA TRP A 80 5.91 -2.15 4.92
C TRP A 80 6.68 -2.93 3.85
N THR A 81 7.94 -2.55 3.62
CA THR A 81 8.80 -3.17 2.60
C THR A 81 10.09 -3.66 3.25
N TRP A 82 10.37 -4.96 3.13
CA TRP A 82 11.61 -5.58 3.62
C TRP A 82 12.77 -5.21 2.70
N THR A 83 13.80 -4.57 3.25
CA THR A 83 14.90 -4.01 2.47
C THR A 83 16.24 -4.52 2.97
N ASN A 84 16.95 -5.28 2.14
CA ASN A 84 18.32 -5.74 2.38
C ASN A 84 18.54 -6.30 3.80
N ASN A 85 17.71 -7.29 4.18
CA ASN A 85 17.70 -7.82 5.55
C ASN A 85 18.88 -8.74 5.89
N GLN A 86 19.72 -9.12 4.91
CA GLN A 86 20.88 -9.99 5.11
C GLN A 86 20.56 -11.28 5.89
N GLY A 87 19.38 -11.87 5.64
CA GLY A 87 18.91 -13.06 6.32
C GLY A 87 18.25 -12.84 7.69
N VAL A 88 18.18 -11.61 8.17
CA VAL A 88 17.45 -11.29 9.40
C VAL A 88 15.95 -11.26 9.12
N SER A 89 15.19 -12.04 9.88
CA SER A 89 13.73 -12.10 9.74
C SER A 89 13.04 -11.05 10.61
N HIS A 90 11.99 -10.46 10.06
CA HIS A 90 11.15 -9.46 10.74
C HIS A 90 9.67 -9.73 10.51
N SER A 91 8.82 -9.11 11.32
CA SER A 91 7.37 -9.06 11.11
C SER A 91 6.85 -7.68 11.47
N VAL A 92 5.59 -7.41 11.14
CA VAL A 92 4.81 -6.27 11.65
C VAL A 92 3.72 -6.86 12.51
N GLN A 93 3.87 -6.77 13.82
CA GLN A 93 2.93 -7.29 14.80
C GLN A 93 2.17 -6.13 15.45
N SER A 94 0.84 -6.15 15.32
CA SER A 94 -0.02 -5.17 15.97
C SER A 94 0.10 -5.26 17.49
N GLN A 95 0.20 -4.09 18.14
CA GLN A 95 0.29 -3.93 19.57
C GLN A 95 -0.76 -2.95 20.10
N GLY A 96 -1.06 -3.05 21.39
CA GLY A 96 -1.99 -2.12 22.05
C GLY A 96 -3.46 -2.44 21.84
N SER A 97 -4.32 -1.49 22.19
CA SER A 97 -5.78 -1.64 22.17
C SER A 97 -6.41 -1.43 20.79
N THR A 98 -5.76 -0.65 19.92
CA THR A 98 -6.19 -0.44 18.54
C THR A 98 -5.42 -1.39 17.64
N ALA A 99 -6.09 -2.44 17.18
CA ALA A 99 -5.46 -3.56 16.51
C ALA A 99 -5.68 -3.56 14.99
N PHE A 100 -4.73 -4.13 14.27
CA PHE A 100 -4.83 -4.48 12.86
C PHE A 100 -4.26 -5.88 12.61
N ALA A 101 -4.46 -6.46 11.43
CA ALA A 101 -3.90 -7.77 11.11
C ALA A 101 -2.37 -7.73 11.12
N SER A 102 -1.73 -8.69 11.78
CA SER A 102 -0.27 -8.80 11.81
C SER A 102 0.26 -9.53 10.58
N SER A 103 1.48 -9.19 10.15
CA SER A 103 2.14 -9.91 9.06
C SER A 103 2.69 -11.27 9.53
N PRO A 104 2.95 -12.20 8.61
CA PRO A 104 3.84 -13.32 8.89
C PRO A 104 5.28 -12.83 9.15
N ILE A 105 6.11 -13.70 9.72
CA ILE A 105 7.57 -13.47 9.81
C ILE A 105 8.16 -13.65 8.41
N MET A 106 8.89 -12.65 7.93
CA MET A 106 9.47 -12.61 6.59
C MET A 106 10.94 -12.17 6.66
N GLY A 107 11.78 -12.77 5.80
CA GLY A 107 13.22 -12.45 5.70
C GLY A 107 13.67 -12.08 4.29
N GLY A 108 12.76 -12.19 3.31
CA GLY A 108 13.08 -11.93 1.90
C GLY A 108 13.17 -10.45 1.58
N ASN A 109 14.19 -10.07 0.82
CA ASN A 109 14.33 -8.71 0.31
C ASN A 109 13.24 -8.40 -0.74
N GLY A 110 12.65 -7.21 -0.68
CA GLY A 110 11.58 -6.77 -1.58
C GLY A 110 10.19 -7.31 -1.24
N GLN A 111 10.04 -8.14 -0.20
CA GLN A 111 8.72 -8.55 0.28
C GLN A 111 7.96 -7.34 0.85
N THR A 112 6.65 -7.36 0.74
CA THR A 112 5.79 -6.29 1.22
C THR A 112 4.63 -6.83 2.05
N TYR A 113 4.16 -6.01 2.98
CA TYR A 113 2.94 -6.20 3.73
C TYR A 113 2.17 -4.88 3.75
N ALA A 114 0.87 -4.91 3.49
CA ALA A 114 0.06 -3.70 3.38
C ALA A 114 -1.22 -3.81 4.20
N VAL A 115 -1.62 -2.71 4.84
CA VAL A 115 -2.86 -2.59 5.63
C VAL A 115 -3.53 -1.28 5.29
N MET A 116 -4.83 -1.32 5.02
CA MET A 116 -5.68 -0.15 4.89
C MET A 116 -6.27 0.21 6.25
N PHE A 117 -6.12 1.46 6.68
CA PHE A 117 -6.61 1.98 7.95
C PHE A 117 -7.88 2.80 7.74
N SER A 118 -9.04 2.22 7.98
CA SER A 118 -10.36 2.85 7.77
C SER A 118 -10.91 3.59 8.98
N THR A 119 -10.28 3.51 10.13
CA THR A 119 -10.75 4.12 11.38
C THR A 119 -9.68 5.03 11.96
N PRO A 120 -10.02 6.26 12.39
CA PRO A 120 -9.08 7.13 13.09
C PRO A 120 -8.54 6.47 14.35
N GLY A 121 -7.27 6.69 14.66
CA GLY A 121 -6.65 6.12 15.86
C GLY A 121 -5.14 6.10 15.80
N THR A 122 -4.54 5.61 16.88
CA THR A 122 -3.11 5.38 16.98
C THR A 122 -2.86 3.88 17.06
N TYR A 123 -2.17 3.36 16.06
CA TYR A 123 -1.90 1.94 15.89
C TYR A 123 -0.42 1.67 16.15
N GLN A 124 -0.14 1.02 17.26
CA GLN A 124 1.21 0.64 17.64
C GLN A 124 1.56 -0.73 17.05
N TYR A 125 2.82 -0.92 16.69
CA TYR A 125 3.33 -2.20 16.22
C TYR A 125 4.79 -2.41 16.63
N ASP A 126 5.18 -3.68 16.69
CA ASP A 126 6.56 -4.10 16.88
C ASP A 126 6.92 -5.25 15.91
N CYS A 127 8.13 -5.78 16.06
CA CYS A 127 8.55 -6.98 15.38
C CYS A 127 8.43 -8.18 16.34
N ALA A 128 7.66 -9.21 16.00
CA ALA A 128 7.50 -10.40 16.84
C ALA A 128 8.83 -11.10 17.17
N VAL A 129 9.87 -10.90 16.34
CA VAL A 129 11.20 -11.49 16.55
C VAL A 129 12.05 -10.66 17.51
N HIS A 130 11.88 -9.33 17.51
CA HIS A 130 12.77 -8.40 18.21
C HIS A 130 12.09 -7.58 19.32
N GLY A 131 10.75 -7.70 19.44
CA GLY A 131 9.97 -7.03 20.47
C GLY A 131 10.18 -5.51 20.49
N THR A 132 10.31 -4.96 21.67
CA THR A 132 10.43 -3.51 21.90
C THR A 132 11.70 -2.85 21.33
N ALA A 133 12.67 -3.64 20.86
CA ALA A 133 13.84 -3.11 20.17
C ALA A 133 13.54 -2.63 18.73
N MET A 134 12.37 -3.00 18.19
CA MET A 134 11.97 -2.68 16.82
C MET A 134 10.48 -2.33 16.81
N THR A 135 10.16 -1.04 16.87
CA THR A 135 8.80 -0.54 17.06
C THR A 135 8.41 0.53 16.06
N GLY A 136 7.10 0.74 15.90
CA GLY A 136 6.54 1.83 15.13
C GLY A 136 5.12 2.18 15.54
N THR A 137 4.61 3.26 14.94
CA THR A 137 3.28 3.81 15.19
C THR A 137 2.70 4.40 13.92
N ILE A 138 1.46 4.05 13.61
CA ILE A 138 0.67 4.72 12.56
C ILE A 138 -0.40 5.56 13.24
N VAL A 139 -0.43 6.85 12.94
CA VAL A 139 -1.47 7.80 13.37
C VAL A 139 -2.41 8.02 12.20
N VAL A 140 -3.68 7.67 12.38
CA VAL A 140 -4.74 7.81 11.36
C VAL A 140 -5.66 8.95 11.74
N ARG A 141 -5.80 9.97 10.88
CA ARG A 141 -6.63 11.17 11.14
C ARG A 141 -7.18 11.82 9.87
#